data_c160a8d5c290d822fd054369087d902e
#
_entry.id   c160a8d5c290d822fd054369087d902e
#
_cell.length_a   1.000
_cell.length_b   1.000
_cell.length_c   1.000
_cell.angle_alpha   90.00
_cell.angle_beta   90.00
_cell.angle_gamma   90.00
#
_symmetry.space_group_name_H-M   'P 1'
#
loop_
_entity.id
_entity.type
_entity.pdbx_description
1 polymer ?
#
loop_
_entity_poly.entity_id
_entity_poly.type
_entity_poly.pdbx_seq_one_letter_code
_entity_poly.pdbx_strand_id
1 'polypeptide(L)'
;EEERTIQEFTSLLTSEEEVQKHQDQVTLPSVYKDREISYSTAREPVFLQMCFLGAVAAVFISLKEKSDKKKAEEERKDQLLMDYSEVLSRLIIFLGAGMSIRTAWDRIAEDYKMAVKEGRRGLRYVYEEMYITGSQLKSGISEAKAFAEFGTRCGLQQYMKLSGLLEQNRKNGSKNLRETLRLEMA
;
A
#
# COMPACT_ATOMS: atom_id res chain seq x y z
N GLU A 1 -37.42 10.50 -50.06
CA GLU A 1 -36.96 11.76 -50.71
C GLU A 1 -35.74 12.36 -49.97
N GLU A 2 -35.74 12.42 -48.64
CA GLU A 2 -34.62 12.95 -47.85
C GLU A 2 -33.31 12.15 -48.05
N GLU A 3 -33.38 10.84 -48.07
CA GLU A 3 -32.18 9.99 -48.24
C GLU A 3 -31.54 10.16 -49.64
N ARG A 4 -32.35 10.35 -50.70
CA ARG A 4 -31.83 10.62 -52.06
C ARG A 4 -31.14 11.98 -52.11
N THR A 5 -31.70 12.99 -51.44
CA THR A 5 -31.12 14.33 -51.40
C THR A 5 -29.79 14.34 -50.65
N ILE A 6 -29.68 13.56 -49.59
CA ILE A 6 -28.44 13.39 -48.81
C ILE A 6 -27.37 12.67 -49.66
N GLN A 7 -27.72 11.61 -50.37
CA GLN A 7 -26.79 10.88 -51.24
C GLN A 7 -26.29 11.75 -52.41
N GLU A 8 -27.18 12.50 -53.06
CA GLU A 8 -26.80 13.43 -54.15
C GLU A 8 -25.88 14.55 -53.64
N PHE A 9 -26.17 15.09 -52.44
CA PHE A 9 -25.33 16.12 -51.82
C PHE A 9 -23.94 15.56 -51.41
N THR A 10 -23.89 14.35 -50.85
CA THR A 10 -22.63 13.70 -50.51
C THR A 10 -21.76 13.41 -51.72
N SER A 11 -22.37 12.99 -52.83
CA SER A 11 -21.65 12.75 -54.09
C SER A 11 -21.07 14.04 -54.70
N LEU A 12 -21.80 15.16 -54.60
CA LEU A 12 -21.32 16.48 -54.98
C LEU A 12 -20.12 16.94 -54.16
N LEU A 13 -20.20 16.82 -52.85
CA LEU A 13 -19.07 17.15 -51.95
C LEU A 13 -17.83 16.31 -52.30
N THR A 14 -17.99 15.01 -52.52
CA THR A 14 -16.86 14.12 -52.88
C THR A 14 -16.24 14.49 -54.24
N SER A 15 -17.06 14.93 -55.21
CA SER A 15 -16.56 15.38 -56.55
C SER A 15 -15.82 16.72 -56.45
N GLU A 16 -16.25 17.65 -55.63
CA GLU A 16 -15.55 18.91 -55.38
C GLU A 16 -14.24 18.71 -54.57
N GLU A 17 -14.22 17.76 -53.63
CA GLU A 17 -13.04 17.36 -52.89
C GLU A 17 -11.94 16.81 -53.82
N GLU A 18 -12.28 16.00 -54.82
CA GLU A 18 -11.34 15.50 -55.84
C GLU A 18 -10.75 16.60 -56.70
N VAL A 19 -11.53 17.61 -57.07
CA VAL A 19 -11.08 18.74 -57.86
C VAL A 19 -10.19 19.69 -57.08
N GLN A 20 -10.42 19.81 -55.77
CA GLN A 20 -9.68 20.72 -54.87
C GLN A 20 -8.46 20.09 -54.19
N LYS A 21 -8.11 18.86 -54.53
CA LYS A 21 -7.04 18.04 -53.90
C LYS A 21 -5.62 18.70 -53.93
N HIS A 22 -5.47 19.83 -54.60
CA HIS A 22 -4.21 20.57 -54.74
C HIS A 22 -4.29 22.00 -54.19
N GLN A 23 -5.33 22.38 -53.45
CA GLN A 23 -5.47 23.70 -52.86
C GLN A 23 -5.46 23.60 -51.34
N ASP A 24 -4.70 24.51 -50.68
CA ASP A 24 -4.59 24.58 -49.20
C ASP A 24 -5.91 24.99 -48.49
N GLN A 25 -6.93 25.37 -49.25
CA GLN A 25 -8.25 25.75 -48.73
C GLN A 25 -9.36 25.08 -49.50
N VAL A 26 -10.22 24.33 -48.82
CA VAL A 26 -11.43 23.74 -49.36
C VAL A 26 -12.57 24.73 -49.25
N THR A 27 -13.11 25.22 -50.35
CA THR A 27 -14.31 26.06 -50.38
C THR A 27 -15.57 25.21 -50.47
N LEU A 28 -16.38 25.26 -49.40
CA LEU A 28 -17.65 24.52 -49.36
C LEU A 28 -18.76 25.29 -50.12
N PRO A 29 -19.64 24.62 -50.89
CA PRO A 29 -20.71 25.29 -51.61
C PRO A 29 -21.70 25.95 -50.62
N SER A 30 -21.96 27.23 -50.82
CA SER A 30 -22.86 28.01 -49.95
C SER A 30 -24.35 27.92 -50.37
N VAL A 31 -24.65 27.44 -51.57
CA VAL A 31 -26.01 27.31 -52.09
C VAL A 31 -26.19 25.97 -52.78
N TYR A 32 -27.26 25.24 -52.47
CA TYR A 32 -27.64 23.98 -53.10
C TYR A 32 -29.16 23.97 -53.41
N LYS A 33 -29.55 23.80 -54.68
CA LYS A 33 -30.97 23.80 -55.14
C LYS A 33 -31.77 25.02 -54.68
N ASP A 34 -31.22 26.23 -54.78
CA ASP A 34 -31.81 27.50 -54.37
C ASP A 34 -32.03 27.66 -52.86
N ARG A 35 -31.32 26.89 -52.05
CA ARG A 35 -31.34 27.03 -50.61
C ARG A 35 -29.94 27.34 -50.08
N GLU A 36 -29.85 28.29 -49.17
CA GLU A 36 -28.59 28.59 -48.47
C GLU A 36 -28.27 27.47 -47.50
N ILE A 37 -27.03 26.97 -47.55
CA ILE A 37 -26.53 25.94 -46.65
C ILE A 37 -25.77 26.63 -45.52
N SER A 38 -26.22 26.43 -44.28
CA SER A 38 -25.50 26.86 -43.10
C SER A 38 -24.71 25.70 -42.51
N TYR A 39 -23.38 25.81 -42.57
CA TYR A 39 -22.49 24.83 -41.96
C TYR A 39 -22.32 25.18 -40.48
N SER A 40 -22.72 24.29 -39.58
CA SER A 40 -22.43 24.40 -38.15
C SER A 40 -21.47 23.30 -37.74
N THR A 41 -20.42 23.69 -37.01
CA THR A 41 -19.51 22.70 -36.38
C THR A 41 -20.27 22.01 -35.23
N ALA A 42 -20.63 20.73 -35.42
CA ALA A 42 -21.14 19.92 -34.32
C ALA A 42 -20.01 19.71 -33.31
N ARG A 43 -19.90 20.63 -32.34
CA ARG A 43 -19.01 20.42 -31.17
C ARG A 43 -19.69 19.43 -30.23
N GLU A 44 -19.47 18.17 -30.49
CA GLU A 44 -19.76 17.15 -29.50
C GLU A 44 -18.94 17.48 -28.22
N PRO A 45 -19.55 17.51 -27.04
CA PRO A 45 -18.83 17.82 -25.81
C PRO A 45 -17.97 16.62 -25.33
N VAL A 46 -17.23 16.01 -26.25
CA VAL A 46 -16.36 14.85 -26.02
C VAL A 46 -15.32 15.18 -24.94
N PHE A 47 -14.84 16.43 -24.92
CA PHE A 47 -13.91 16.90 -23.92
C PHE A 47 -14.51 16.86 -22.51
N LEU A 48 -15.76 17.27 -22.36
CA LEU A 48 -16.46 17.26 -21.06
C LEU A 48 -16.70 15.82 -20.58
N GLN A 49 -17.05 14.92 -21.49
CA GLN A 49 -17.25 13.49 -21.20
C GLN A 49 -15.92 12.84 -20.77
N MET A 50 -14.80 13.15 -21.45
CA MET A 50 -13.48 12.65 -21.06
C MET A 50 -13.03 13.19 -19.70
N CYS A 51 -13.26 14.47 -19.41
CA CYS A 51 -12.97 15.05 -18.10
C CYS A 51 -13.81 14.40 -16.98
N PHE A 52 -15.08 14.13 -17.24
CA PHE A 52 -15.95 13.46 -16.26
C PHE A 52 -15.50 12.02 -16.01
N LEU A 53 -15.16 11.28 -17.06
CA LEU A 53 -14.64 9.91 -16.95
C LEU A 53 -13.31 9.88 -16.17
N GLY A 54 -12.42 10.84 -16.45
CA GLY A 54 -11.16 11.02 -15.74
C GLY A 54 -11.36 11.32 -14.25
N ALA A 55 -12.31 12.21 -13.93
CA ALA A 55 -12.64 12.54 -12.54
C ALA A 55 -13.20 11.32 -11.77
N VAL A 56 -14.11 10.56 -12.38
CA VAL A 56 -14.66 9.34 -11.80
C VAL A 56 -13.55 8.31 -11.54
N ALA A 57 -12.66 8.09 -12.52
CA ALA A 57 -11.52 7.17 -12.37
C ALA A 57 -10.58 7.60 -11.23
N ALA A 58 -10.27 8.90 -11.09
CA ALA A 58 -9.43 9.44 -10.03
C ALA A 58 -10.04 9.20 -8.63
N VAL A 59 -11.36 9.39 -8.49
CA VAL A 59 -12.09 9.09 -7.24
C VAL A 59 -12.02 7.61 -6.90
N PHE A 60 -12.25 6.72 -7.87
CA PHE A 60 -12.16 5.27 -7.66
C PHE A 60 -10.76 4.82 -7.22
N ILE A 61 -9.70 5.34 -7.85
CA ILE A 61 -8.31 5.04 -7.48
C ILE A 61 -8.03 5.50 -6.04
N SER A 62 -8.45 6.72 -5.67
CA SER A 62 -8.24 7.27 -4.33
C SER A 62 -8.97 6.48 -3.23
N LEU A 63 -10.19 6.01 -3.52
CA LEU A 63 -10.96 5.18 -2.59
C LEU A 63 -10.33 3.79 -2.41
N LYS A 64 -9.84 3.20 -3.51
CA LYS A 64 -9.15 1.91 -3.48
C LYS A 64 -7.86 1.96 -2.68
N GLU A 65 -7.02 2.99 -2.87
CA GLU A 65 -5.78 3.16 -2.08
C GLU A 65 -6.04 3.24 -0.57
N LYS A 66 -7.08 3.97 -0.14
CA LYS A 66 -7.45 4.05 1.28
C LYS A 66 -7.90 2.70 1.83
N SER A 67 -8.68 1.94 1.05
CA SER A 67 -9.14 0.60 1.43
C SER A 67 -7.99 -0.39 1.55
N ASP A 68 -7.05 -0.36 0.60
CA ASP A 68 -5.91 -1.28 0.57
C ASP A 68 -4.93 -0.99 1.72
N LYS A 69 -4.67 0.28 2.04
CA LYS A 69 -3.87 0.68 3.22
C LYS A 69 -4.50 0.19 4.53
N LYS A 70 -5.82 0.37 4.67
CA LYS A 70 -6.55 -0.07 5.87
C LYS A 70 -6.49 -1.59 6.04
N LYS A 71 -6.68 -2.34 4.96
CA LYS A 71 -6.56 -3.81 4.96
C LYS A 71 -5.14 -4.25 5.34
N ALA A 72 -4.12 -3.63 4.76
CA ALA A 72 -2.72 -3.94 5.09
C ALA A 72 -2.39 -3.65 6.56
N GLU A 73 -2.96 -2.58 7.15
CA GLU A 73 -2.82 -2.31 8.59
C GLU A 73 -3.54 -3.34 9.46
N GLU A 74 -4.74 -3.78 9.06
CA GLU A 74 -5.50 -4.83 9.76
C GLU A 74 -4.75 -6.17 9.69
N GLU A 75 -4.30 -6.58 8.51
CA GLU A 75 -3.48 -7.79 8.32
C GLU A 75 -2.19 -7.76 9.16
N ARG A 76 -1.52 -6.60 9.22
CA ARG A 76 -0.34 -6.40 10.06
C ARG A 76 -0.67 -6.58 11.54
N LYS A 77 -1.77 -6.00 12.01
CA LYS A 77 -2.21 -6.12 13.41
C LYS A 77 -2.56 -7.57 13.76
N ASP A 78 -3.31 -8.24 12.90
CA ASP A 78 -3.70 -9.64 13.10
C ASP A 78 -2.47 -10.55 13.16
N GLN A 79 -1.51 -10.32 12.26
CA GLN A 79 -0.25 -11.09 12.26
C GLN A 79 0.56 -10.86 13.53
N LEU A 80 0.66 -9.60 13.99
CA LEU A 80 1.33 -9.27 15.23
C LEU A 80 0.65 -9.94 16.44
N LEU A 81 -0.69 -9.95 16.49
CA LEU A 81 -1.45 -10.61 17.56
C LEU A 81 -1.20 -12.12 17.60
N MET A 82 -1.22 -12.77 16.44
CA MET A 82 -0.95 -14.21 16.32
C MET A 82 0.47 -14.57 16.77
N ASP A 83 1.45 -13.74 16.43
CA ASP A 83 2.86 -14.00 16.75
C ASP A 83 3.23 -13.69 18.19
N TYR A 84 2.40 -12.95 18.94
CA TYR A 84 2.70 -12.51 20.29
C TYR A 84 3.05 -13.66 21.24
N SER A 85 2.20 -14.70 21.26
CA SER A 85 2.40 -15.88 22.11
C SER A 85 3.67 -16.65 21.76
N GLU A 86 4.02 -16.73 20.47
CA GLU A 86 5.26 -17.40 20.04
C GLU A 86 6.50 -16.61 20.52
N VAL A 87 6.49 -15.29 20.38
CA VAL A 87 7.58 -14.42 20.85
C VAL A 87 7.78 -14.56 22.36
N LEU A 88 6.68 -14.50 23.13
CA LEU A 88 6.74 -14.70 24.59
C LEU A 88 7.30 -16.06 24.97
N SER A 89 6.81 -17.14 24.34
CA SER A 89 7.26 -18.51 24.60
C SER A 89 8.76 -18.67 24.35
N ARG A 90 9.27 -18.13 23.24
CA ARG A 90 10.70 -18.16 22.91
C ARG A 90 11.53 -17.38 23.93
N LEU A 91 11.08 -16.17 24.34
CA LEU A 91 11.74 -15.40 25.37
C LEU A 91 11.80 -16.16 26.70
N ILE A 92 10.67 -16.76 27.14
CA ILE A 92 10.61 -17.55 28.38
C ILE A 92 11.59 -18.72 28.34
N ILE A 93 11.69 -19.44 27.22
CA ILE A 93 12.61 -20.56 27.04
C ILE A 93 14.07 -20.10 27.17
N PHE A 94 14.48 -19.06 26.45
CA PHE A 94 15.85 -18.57 26.47
C PHE A 94 16.25 -17.94 27.80
N LEU A 95 15.34 -17.17 28.42
CA LEU A 95 15.54 -16.64 29.78
C LEU A 95 15.60 -17.77 30.80
N GLY A 96 14.81 -18.84 30.61
CA GLY A 96 14.85 -20.05 31.43
C GLY A 96 16.17 -20.82 31.33
N ALA A 97 16.80 -20.77 30.18
CA ALA A 97 18.14 -21.30 29.92
C ALA A 97 19.27 -20.40 30.48
N GLY A 98 18.94 -19.30 31.17
CA GLY A 98 19.91 -18.40 31.80
C GLY A 98 20.47 -17.32 30.85
N MET A 99 19.92 -17.14 29.66
CA MET A 99 20.35 -16.08 28.76
C MET A 99 19.91 -14.71 29.27
N SER A 100 20.71 -13.68 28.99
CA SER A 100 20.28 -12.30 29.20
C SER A 100 19.17 -11.91 28.23
N ILE A 101 18.37 -10.88 28.56
CA ILE A 101 17.30 -10.37 27.68
C ILE A 101 17.87 -10.05 26.28
N ARG A 102 18.99 -9.35 26.23
CA ARG A 102 19.65 -8.97 24.98
C ARG A 102 20.06 -10.19 24.16
N THR A 103 20.70 -11.18 24.79
CA THR A 103 21.14 -12.41 24.12
C THR A 103 19.96 -13.23 23.59
N ALA A 104 18.90 -13.37 24.40
CA ALA A 104 17.67 -14.05 24.02
C ALA A 104 17.00 -13.35 22.82
N TRP A 105 16.93 -12.03 22.85
CA TRP A 105 16.39 -11.22 21.79
C TRP A 105 17.14 -11.38 20.45
N ASP A 106 18.45 -11.20 20.49
CA ASP A 106 19.32 -11.37 19.31
C ASP A 106 19.19 -12.78 18.74
N ARG A 107 19.14 -13.80 19.61
CA ARG A 107 19.00 -15.20 19.18
C ARG A 107 17.68 -15.44 18.44
N ILE A 108 16.57 -14.93 18.96
CA ILE A 108 15.26 -15.06 18.32
C ILE A 108 15.27 -14.38 16.94
N ALA A 109 15.82 -13.17 16.85
CA ALA A 109 15.89 -12.41 15.60
C ALA A 109 16.80 -13.08 14.56
N GLU A 110 17.94 -13.64 14.98
CA GLU A 110 18.87 -14.35 14.11
C GLU A 110 18.29 -15.69 13.62
N ASP A 111 17.70 -16.50 14.48
CA ASP A 111 17.04 -17.76 14.13
C ASP A 111 15.92 -17.54 13.11
N TYR A 112 15.12 -16.45 13.28
CA TYR A 112 14.12 -16.07 12.30
C TYR A 112 14.75 -15.72 10.95
N LYS A 113 15.77 -14.86 10.94
CA LYS A 113 16.43 -14.43 9.70
C LYS A 113 17.04 -15.60 8.92
N MET A 114 17.63 -16.55 9.63
CA MET A 114 18.13 -17.79 9.02
C MET A 114 16.99 -18.60 8.40
N ALA A 115 15.87 -18.76 9.11
CA ALA A 115 14.70 -19.50 8.62
C ALA A 115 14.08 -18.85 7.36
N VAL A 116 14.03 -17.51 7.29
CA VAL A 116 13.56 -16.78 6.11
C VAL A 116 14.53 -16.97 4.93
N LYS A 117 15.84 -16.85 5.18
CA LYS A 117 16.86 -17.02 4.15
C LYS A 117 16.83 -18.43 3.53
N GLU A 118 16.54 -19.43 4.34
CA GLU A 118 16.44 -20.83 3.90
C GLU A 118 15.06 -21.17 3.31
N GLY A 119 14.15 -20.22 3.20
CA GLY A 119 12.81 -20.43 2.67
C GLY A 119 11.88 -21.25 3.56
N ARG A 120 12.30 -21.52 4.82
CA ARG A 120 11.49 -22.30 5.80
C ARG A 120 10.40 -21.49 6.46
N ARG A 121 10.47 -20.15 6.38
CA ARG A 121 9.49 -19.23 6.98
C ARG A 121 9.28 -18.02 6.09
N GLY A 122 8.01 -17.55 6.01
CA GLY A 122 7.66 -16.28 5.37
C GLY A 122 8.01 -15.07 6.25
N LEU A 123 7.92 -13.87 5.65
CA LEU A 123 8.13 -12.62 6.38
C LEU A 123 7.04 -12.44 7.46
N ARG A 124 7.48 -12.04 8.66
CA ARG A 124 6.62 -11.79 9.83
C ARG A 124 7.00 -10.49 10.49
N TYR A 125 6.03 -9.59 10.64
CA TYR A 125 6.27 -8.21 11.10
C TYR A 125 6.99 -8.12 12.44
N VAL A 126 6.59 -8.90 13.44
CA VAL A 126 7.21 -8.83 14.76
C VAL A 126 8.70 -9.16 14.75
N TYR A 127 9.10 -10.16 13.98
CA TYR A 127 10.51 -10.58 13.92
C TYR A 127 11.36 -9.59 13.13
N GLU A 128 10.81 -8.94 12.10
CA GLU A 128 11.46 -7.82 11.42
C GLU A 128 11.69 -6.66 12.40
N GLU A 129 10.69 -6.31 13.21
CA GLU A 129 10.82 -5.29 14.25
C GLU A 129 11.83 -5.70 15.33
N MET A 130 11.87 -6.98 15.71
CA MET A 130 12.88 -7.52 16.62
C MET A 130 14.29 -7.41 16.03
N TYR A 131 14.46 -7.67 14.74
CA TYR A 131 15.74 -7.53 14.05
C TYR A 131 16.23 -6.08 14.03
N ILE A 132 15.34 -5.13 13.73
CA ILE A 132 15.63 -3.69 13.79
C ILE A 132 16.09 -3.31 15.19
N THR A 133 15.37 -3.75 16.22
CA THR A 133 15.73 -3.51 17.63
C THR A 133 17.08 -4.10 18.01
N GLY A 134 17.37 -5.33 17.56
CA GLY A 134 18.69 -5.96 17.76
C GLY A 134 19.81 -5.16 17.09
N SER A 135 19.57 -4.63 15.90
CA SER A 135 20.51 -3.73 15.21
C SER A 135 20.76 -2.43 15.97
N GLN A 136 19.71 -1.83 16.54
CA GLN A 136 19.79 -0.65 17.39
C GLN A 136 20.64 -0.92 18.65
N LEU A 137 20.43 -2.06 19.29
CA LEU A 137 21.23 -2.49 20.45
C LEU A 137 22.71 -2.71 20.09
N LYS A 138 23.00 -3.26 18.92
CA LYS A 138 24.37 -3.43 18.40
C LYS A 138 25.03 -2.10 18.07
N SER A 139 24.27 -1.11 17.59
CA SER A 139 24.77 0.25 17.31
C SER A 139 24.94 1.15 18.56
N GLY A 140 24.68 0.62 19.76
CA GLY A 140 24.91 1.34 21.01
C GLY A 140 23.72 2.14 21.52
N ILE A 141 22.54 1.99 20.93
CA ILE A 141 21.30 2.57 21.48
C ILE A 141 20.99 1.88 22.80
N SER A 142 20.59 2.65 23.81
CA SER A 142 20.27 2.08 25.14
C SER A 142 19.10 1.10 25.05
N GLU A 143 19.16 0.01 25.83
CA GLU A 143 18.13 -1.04 25.86
C GLU A 143 16.73 -0.45 26.15
N ALA A 144 16.63 0.47 27.10
CA ALA A 144 15.37 1.15 27.42
C ALA A 144 14.75 1.83 26.19
N LYS A 145 15.57 2.60 25.45
CA LYS A 145 15.11 3.29 24.25
C LYS A 145 14.77 2.31 23.13
N ALA A 146 15.62 1.33 22.87
CA ALA A 146 15.42 0.36 21.79
C ALA A 146 14.15 -0.48 22.01
N PHE A 147 13.87 -0.94 23.24
CA PHE A 147 12.65 -1.68 23.55
C PHE A 147 11.41 -0.80 23.54
N ALA A 148 11.47 0.43 24.04
CA ALA A 148 10.35 1.37 23.96
C ALA A 148 9.96 1.67 22.49
N GLU A 149 10.96 1.90 21.64
CA GLU A 149 10.74 2.09 20.21
C GLU A 149 10.15 0.84 19.53
N PHE A 150 10.57 -0.36 19.91
CA PHE A 150 9.97 -1.60 19.43
C PHE A 150 8.48 -1.67 19.75
N GLY A 151 8.07 -1.41 21.00
CA GLY A 151 6.67 -1.38 21.39
C GLY A 151 5.86 -0.38 20.57
N THR A 152 6.43 0.81 20.36
CA THR A 152 5.80 1.87 19.56
C THR A 152 5.64 1.47 18.07
N ARG A 153 6.66 0.85 17.48
CA ARG A 153 6.62 0.39 16.09
C ARG A 153 5.63 -0.75 15.88
N CYS A 154 5.50 -1.68 16.84
CA CYS A 154 4.46 -2.71 16.80
C CYS A 154 3.05 -2.11 16.93
N GLY A 155 2.88 -1.03 17.70
CA GLY A 155 1.65 -0.26 17.80
C GLY A 155 0.49 -0.96 18.53
N LEU A 156 0.71 -2.13 19.14
CA LEU A 156 -0.28 -2.89 19.89
C LEU A 156 0.01 -2.83 21.40
N GLN A 157 -1.05 -2.76 22.19
CA GLN A 157 -0.96 -2.64 23.65
C GLN A 157 -0.13 -3.76 24.30
N GLN A 158 -0.25 -4.99 23.80
CA GLN A 158 0.51 -6.16 24.26
C GLN A 158 2.03 -5.96 24.10
N TYR A 159 2.46 -5.43 22.95
CA TYR A 159 3.87 -5.16 22.70
C TYR A 159 4.40 -3.95 23.46
N MET A 160 3.57 -2.92 23.69
CA MET A 160 3.94 -1.81 24.60
C MET A 160 4.12 -2.30 26.03
N LYS A 161 3.23 -3.17 26.51
CA LYS A 161 3.33 -3.80 27.82
C LYS A 161 4.59 -4.66 27.93
N LEU A 162 4.85 -5.51 26.92
CA LEU A 162 6.08 -6.30 26.83
C LEU A 162 7.33 -5.41 26.91
N SER A 163 7.37 -4.33 26.15
CA SER A 163 8.48 -3.37 26.16
C SER A 163 8.73 -2.79 27.54
N GLY A 164 7.67 -2.38 28.24
CA GLY A 164 7.74 -1.89 29.62
C GLY A 164 8.26 -2.95 30.60
N LEU A 165 7.83 -4.21 30.46
CA LEU A 165 8.32 -5.32 31.28
C LEU A 165 9.81 -5.60 31.03
N LEU A 166 10.26 -5.56 29.78
CA LEU A 166 11.67 -5.73 29.42
C LEU A 166 12.54 -4.62 30.04
N GLU A 167 12.08 -3.37 29.98
CA GLU A 167 12.77 -2.23 30.57
C GLU A 167 12.84 -2.33 32.08
N GLN A 168 11.71 -2.62 32.76
CA GLN A 168 11.62 -2.70 34.20
C GLN A 168 12.52 -3.83 34.76
N ASN A 169 12.55 -4.98 34.08
CA ASN A 169 13.28 -6.14 34.56
C ASN A 169 14.77 -6.13 34.19
N ARG A 170 15.24 -5.19 33.40
CA ARG A 170 16.66 -4.97 33.13
C ARG A 170 17.47 -4.79 34.43
N LYS A 171 16.87 -4.12 35.41
CA LYS A 171 17.49 -3.86 36.72
C LYS A 171 17.35 -5.02 37.73
N ASN A 172 16.26 -5.82 37.58
CA ASN A 172 15.83 -6.79 38.58
C ASN A 172 16.25 -8.25 38.30
N GLY A 173 16.88 -8.48 37.13
CA GLY A 173 17.36 -9.81 36.70
C GLY A 173 16.30 -10.68 35.97
N SER A 174 16.79 -11.68 35.22
CA SER A 174 15.98 -12.48 34.32
C SER A 174 14.94 -13.41 34.97
N LYS A 175 15.10 -13.73 36.29
CA LYS A 175 14.17 -14.65 36.98
C LYS A 175 12.77 -14.05 37.15
N ASN A 176 12.71 -12.80 37.61
CA ASN A 176 11.42 -12.10 37.80
C ASN A 176 10.70 -11.86 36.46
N LEU A 177 11.46 -11.52 35.44
CA LEU A 177 10.89 -11.31 34.09
C LEU A 177 10.23 -12.58 33.56
N ARG A 178 10.87 -13.73 33.69
CA ARG A 178 10.32 -15.00 33.24
C ARG A 178 8.97 -15.34 33.90
N GLU A 179 8.85 -15.09 35.19
CA GLU A 179 7.62 -15.33 35.92
C GLU A 179 6.51 -14.37 35.50
N THR A 180 6.84 -13.11 35.33
CA THR A 180 5.90 -12.10 34.84
C THR A 180 5.42 -12.41 33.41
N LEU A 181 6.31 -12.84 32.52
CA LEU A 181 5.94 -13.23 31.14
C LEU A 181 5.05 -14.49 31.11
N ARG A 182 5.24 -15.44 32.07
CA ARG A 182 4.33 -16.60 32.17
C ARG A 182 2.93 -16.20 32.59
N LEU A 183 2.80 -15.25 33.50
CA LEU A 183 1.51 -14.72 33.93
C LEU A 183 0.81 -13.95 32.80
N GLU A 184 1.58 -13.33 31.90
CA GLU A 184 1.04 -12.63 30.74
C GLU A 184 0.50 -13.58 29.66
N MET A 185 0.97 -14.83 29.64
CA MET A 185 0.49 -15.86 28.69
C MET A 185 -0.71 -16.67 29.22
N ALA A 186 -1.02 -16.59 30.51
CA ALA A 186 -2.12 -17.33 31.13
C ALA A 186 -3.45 -16.60 30.99
#